data_a4492db57edff66cd9e5a900e3fa5bc5
#
_entry.id   a4492db57edff66cd9e5a900e3fa5bc5
#
_cell.length_a   1.000
_cell.length_b   1.000
_cell.length_c   1.000
_cell.angle_alpha   90.00
_cell.angle_beta   90.00
_cell.angle_gamma   90.00
#
_symmetry.space_group_name_H-M   'P 1'
#
loop_
_entity.id
_entity.type
_entity.pdbx_description
1 polymer ?
#
loop_
_entity_poly.entity_id
_entity_poly.type
_entity_poly.pdbx_seq_one_letter_code
_entity_poly.pdbx_strand_id
1 'polypeptide(L)'
;CCIMCACEQKTETNPFFTEFRTEYGAPDFDKIKIEHDEPAVLKGIEEQNAEIKAIVESRETPGFENTIVALDNSGRTLARVKGVFYALTEADTNDEMSALSEKIAPVLSEHNDNIYLNQDLYKRVAAVWQQEQEGKITLTTEQHRLLDRYHKAFIRSGAGLDTGKQNRLR
;
A
#
# COMPACT_ATOMS: atom_id res chain seq x y z
N CYS A 1 48.31 -5.19 26.34
CA CYS A 1 47.57 -4.80 25.11
C CYS A 1 46.41 -5.74 24.93
N CYS A 2 45.22 -5.35 25.41
CA CYS A 2 43.99 -6.09 25.09
C CYS A 2 43.39 -5.49 23.82
N ILE A 3 43.43 -6.27 22.75
CA ILE A 3 42.68 -5.98 21.53
C ILE A 3 41.24 -6.35 21.79
N MET A 4 40.38 -5.35 22.00
CA MET A 4 38.93 -5.55 22.02
C MET A 4 38.50 -5.81 20.57
N CYS A 5 38.22 -7.05 20.22
CA CYS A 5 37.54 -7.43 19.01
C CYS A 5 36.09 -6.97 19.16
N ALA A 6 35.75 -5.82 18.60
CA ALA A 6 34.37 -5.42 18.40
C ALA A 6 33.77 -6.35 17.34
N CYS A 7 32.98 -7.33 17.76
CA CYS A 7 32.07 -8.02 16.85
C CYS A 7 31.06 -6.99 16.35
N GLU A 8 31.27 -6.46 15.16
CA GLU A 8 30.19 -5.86 14.38
C GLU A 8 29.15 -6.95 14.12
N GLN A 9 28.10 -6.97 14.94
CA GLN A 9 26.87 -7.67 14.54
C GLN A 9 26.41 -6.99 13.25
N LYS A 10 26.66 -7.63 12.11
CA LYS A 10 25.92 -7.34 10.89
C LYS A 10 24.45 -7.54 11.24
N THR A 11 23.73 -6.46 11.49
CA THR A 11 22.27 -6.47 11.49
C THR A 11 21.86 -6.98 10.11
N GLU A 12 21.35 -8.20 10.06
CA GLU A 12 20.82 -8.79 8.83
C GLU A 12 19.72 -7.84 8.34
N THR A 13 19.94 -7.20 7.20
CA THR A 13 19.00 -6.23 6.65
C THR A 13 17.77 -7.00 6.19
N ASN A 14 16.58 -6.62 6.65
CA ASN A 14 15.33 -7.27 6.26
C ASN A 14 15.24 -7.38 4.71
N PRO A 15 15.08 -8.59 4.16
CA PRO A 15 15.09 -8.83 2.71
C PRO A 15 14.04 -8.04 1.94
N PHE A 16 12.94 -7.66 2.58
CA PHE A 16 11.88 -6.87 1.97
C PHE A 16 12.23 -5.40 1.73
N PHE A 17 13.27 -4.87 2.37
CA PHE A 17 13.65 -3.45 2.25
C PHE A 17 14.44 -3.15 0.99
N THR A 18 14.78 -4.18 0.21
CA THR A 18 15.45 -4.05 -1.08
C THR A 18 14.67 -4.84 -2.14
N GLU A 19 14.90 -4.50 -3.40
CA GLU A 19 14.37 -5.32 -4.50
C GLU A 19 15.00 -6.71 -4.49
N PHE A 20 14.19 -7.71 -4.80
CA PHE A 20 14.70 -9.07 -4.96
C PHE A 20 15.60 -9.14 -6.21
N ARG A 21 16.87 -9.48 -6.00
CA ARG A 21 17.87 -9.58 -7.07
C ARG A 21 18.03 -11.00 -7.60
N THR A 22 17.02 -11.81 -7.49
CA THR A 22 16.93 -13.16 -8.02
C THR A 22 16.55 -13.12 -9.50
N GLU A 23 16.66 -14.25 -10.18
CA GLU A 23 16.14 -14.40 -11.53
C GLU A 23 14.64 -14.09 -11.55
N TYR A 24 14.20 -13.27 -12.48
CA TYR A 24 12.82 -12.77 -12.61
C TYR A 24 12.29 -11.92 -11.42
N GLY A 25 13.14 -11.48 -10.50
CA GLY A 25 12.70 -10.72 -9.32
C GLY A 25 11.87 -11.53 -8.32
N ALA A 26 11.99 -12.86 -8.36
CA ALA A 26 11.30 -13.74 -7.42
C ALA A 26 11.82 -13.53 -5.99
N PRO A 27 10.99 -13.72 -4.95
CA PRO A 27 11.44 -13.68 -3.57
C PRO A 27 12.52 -14.72 -3.30
N ASP A 28 13.56 -14.34 -2.56
CA ASP A 28 14.57 -15.28 -2.05
C ASP A 28 14.03 -15.91 -0.76
N PHE A 29 13.18 -16.93 -0.90
CA PHE A 29 12.46 -17.55 0.21
C PHE A 29 13.38 -18.12 1.28
N ASP A 30 14.60 -18.54 0.93
CA ASP A 30 15.59 -19.07 1.90
C ASP A 30 16.08 -18.01 2.88
N LYS A 31 15.94 -16.72 2.52
CA LYS A 31 16.36 -15.58 3.35
C LYS A 31 15.22 -14.91 4.06
N ILE A 32 13.98 -15.22 3.71
CA ILE A 32 12.80 -14.63 4.34
C ILE A 32 12.43 -15.47 5.56
N LYS A 33 12.30 -14.79 6.70
CA LYS A 33 11.91 -15.39 7.99
C LYS A 33 10.67 -14.66 8.51
N ILE A 34 9.87 -15.33 9.32
CA ILE A 34 8.63 -14.76 9.92
C ILE A 34 8.91 -13.44 10.64
N GLU A 35 10.04 -13.32 11.32
CA GLU A 35 10.47 -12.08 12.01
C GLU A 35 10.66 -10.87 11.08
N HIS A 36 10.77 -11.09 9.76
CA HIS A 36 10.90 -10.03 8.77
C HIS A 36 9.56 -9.43 8.34
N ASP A 37 8.46 -10.18 8.46
CA ASP A 37 7.18 -9.80 7.86
C ASP A 37 6.53 -8.60 8.55
N GLU A 38 6.40 -8.59 9.89
CA GLU A 38 5.78 -7.49 10.60
C GLU A 38 6.51 -6.15 10.38
N PRO A 39 7.84 -6.05 10.57
CA PRO A 39 8.57 -4.82 10.29
C PRO A 39 8.42 -4.36 8.83
N ALA A 40 8.35 -5.30 7.88
CA ALA A 40 8.20 -5.00 6.47
C ALA A 40 6.79 -4.49 6.14
N VAL A 41 5.75 -5.06 6.75
CA VAL A 41 4.37 -4.56 6.62
C VAL A 41 4.27 -3.14 7.16
N LEU A 42 4.77 -2.88 8.37
CA LEU A 42 4.72 -1.56 8.99
C LEU A 42 5.46 -0.51 8.16
N LYS A 43 6.63 -0.86 7.63
CA LYS A 43 7.38 0.02 6.74
C LYS A 43 6.65 0.25 5.42
N GLY A 44 6.06 -0.77 4.84
CA GLY A 44 5.27 -0.62 3.61
C GLY A 44 4.05 0.28 3.79
N ILE A 45 3.41 0.23 4.96
CA ILE A 45 2.32 1.15 5.35
C ILE A 45 2.85 2.58 5.48
N GLU A 46 3.99 2.79 6.15
CA GLU A 46 4.62 4.11 6.28
C GLU A 46 4.94 4.72 4.91
N GLU A 47 5.55 3.94 4.02
CA GLU A 47 5.89 4.38 2.66
C GLU A 47 4.63 4.75 1.87
N GLN A 48 3.60 3.90 1.89
CA GLN A 48 2.34 4.20 1.19
C GLN A 48 1.63 5.42 1.77
N ASN A 49 1.64 5.61 3.08
CA ASN A 49 1.10 6.83 3.70
C ASN A 49 1.81 8.10 3.22
N ALA A 50 3.14 8.05 3.06
CA ALA A 50 3.91 9.17 2.52
C ALA A 50 3.56 9.44 1.04
N GLU A 51 3.38 8.39 0.23
CA GLU A 51 2.97 8.49 -1.17
C GLU A 51 1.56 9.09 -1.30
N ILE A 52 0.59 8.60 -0.52
CA ILE A 52 -0.77 9.14 -0.48
C ILE A 52 -0.76 10.61 -0.04
N LYS A 53 0.02 10.94 0.99
CA LYS A 53 0.18 12.32 1.44
C LYS A 53 0.71 13.21 0.32
N ALA A 54 1.72 12.77 -0.43
CA ALA A 54 2.26 13.53 -1.55
C ALA A 54 1.21 13.78 -2.65
N ILE A 55 0.34 12.80 -2.94
CA ILE A 55 -0.77 12.98 -3.87
C ILE A 55 -1.75 14.04 -3.35
N VAL A 56 -2.15 13.96 -2.08
CA VAL A 56 -3.15 14.85 -1.46
C VAL A 56 -2.62 16.29 -1.37
N GLU A 57 -1.35 16.47 -0.99
CA GLU A 57 -0.71 17.79 -0.80
C GLU A 57 -0.23 18.43 -2.10
N SER A 58 -0.32 17.72 -3.23
CA SER A 58 0.07 18.26 -4.53
C SER A 58 -0.76 19.49 -4.88
N ARG A 59 -0.06 20.57 -5.24
CA ARG A 59 -0.67 21.85 -5.69
C ARG A 59 -1.10 21.83 -7.15
N GLU A 60 -0.73 20.81 -7.88
CA GLU A 60 -1.12 20.63 -9.26
C GLU A 60 -2.61 20.32 -9.36
N THR A 61 -3.23 20.81 -10.44
CA THR A 61 -4.60 20.42 -10.79
C THR A 61 -4.70 18.88 -10.86
N PRO A 62 -5.68 18.24 -10.21
CA PRO A 62 -5.85 16.80 -10.30
C PRO A 62 -5.98 16.36 -11.76
N GLY A 63 -5.14 15.41 -12.15
CA GLY A 63 -5.10 14.81 -13.48
C GLY A 63 -4.95 13.30 -13.38
N PHE A 64 -5.11 12.60 -14.50
CA PHE A 64 -5.03 11.13 -14.51
C PHE A 64 -3.67 10.64 -13.98
N GLU A 65 -2.56 11.22 -14.45
CA GLU A 65 -1.21 10.79 -14.07
C GLU A 65 -0.88 11.12 -12.61
N ASN A 66 -1.08 12.38 -12.18
CA ASN A 66 -0.69 12.83 -10.84
C ASN A 66 -1.68 12.44 -9.72
N THR A 67 -2.76 11.75 -10.08
CA THR A 67 -3.76 11.30 -9.11
C THR A 67 -4.03 9.80 -9.25
N ILE A 68 -4.48 9.34 -10.42
CA ILE A 68 -4.92 7.94 -10.58
C ILE A 68 -3.73 6.99 -10.74
N VAL A 69 -2.79 7.33 -11.63
CA VAL A 69 -1.57 6.53 -11.82
C VAL A 69 -0.68 6.59 -10.58
N ALA A 70 -0.56 7.77 -9.95
CA ALA A 70 0.18 7.92 -8.70
C ALA A 70 -0.43 7.05 -7.57
N LEU A 71 -1.76 7.02 -7.45
CA LEU A 71 -2.46 6.17 -6.48
C LEU A 71 -2.27 4.67 -6.80
N ASP A 72 -2.38 4.27 -8.06
CA ASP A 72 -2.21 2.87 -8.48
C ASP A 72 -0.77 2.37 -8.29
N ASN A 73 0.20 3.26 -8.39
CA ASN A 73 1.61 2.96 -8.12
C ASN A 73 1.97 3.02 -6.63
N SER A 74 1.10 3.53 -5.76
CA SER A 74 1.37 3.61 -4.33
C SER A 74 1.36 2.24 -3.66
N GLY A 75 2.13 2.10 -2.58
CA GLY A 75 2.15 0.89 -1.76
C GLY A 75 2.80 -0.33 -2.41
N ARG A 76 3.70 -0.16 -3.37
CA ARG A 76 4.38 -1.29 -4.03
C ARG A 76 5.16 -2.17 -3.05
N THR A 77 5.83 -1.55 -2.07
CA THR A 77 6.53 -2.30 -1.00
C THR A 77 5.53 -3.14 -0.20
N LEU A 78 4.43 -2.53 0.25
CA LEU A 78 3.39 -3.23 0.99
C LEU A 78 2.76 -4.37 0.18
N ALA A 79 2.47 -4.13 -1.10
CA ALA A 79 1.91 -5.16 -2.00
C ALA A 79 2.87 -6.35 -2.15
N ARG A 80 4.18 -6.08 -2.31
CA ARG A 80 5.22 -7.11 -2.40
C ARG A 80 5.30 -7.94 -1.11
N VAL A 81 5.36 -7.29 0.05
CA VAL A 81 5.40 -7.97 1.36
C VAL A 81 4.17 -8.84 1.55
N LYS A 82 2.98 -8.29 1.33
CA LYS A 82 1.71 -9.03 1.43
C LYS A 82 1.67 -10.23 0.50
N GLY A 83 2.10 -10.06 -0.74
CA GLY A 83 2.12 -11.15 -1.73
C GLY A 83 2.96 -12.32 -1.26
N VAL A 84 4.14 -12.07 -0.71
CA VAL A 84 5.03 -13.13 -0.18
C VAL A 84 4.45 -13.73 1.09
N PHE A 85 4.03 -12.89 2.05
CA PHE A 85 3.49 -13.31 3.33
C PHE A 85 2.28 -14.25 3.16
N TYR A 86 1.30 -13.86 2.35
CA TYR A 86 0.13 -14.70 2.13
C TYR A 86 0.44 -15.97 1.32
N ALA A 87 1.38 -15.90 0.36
CA ALA A 87 1.81 -17.11 -0.34
C ALA A 87 2.46 -18.13 0.61
N LEU A 88 3.29 -17.68 1.54
CA LEU A 88 3.90 -18.54 2.57
C LEU A 88 2.85 -19.05 3.56
N THR A 89 1.91 -18.22 3.98
CA THR A 89 0.81 -18.62 4.88
C THR A 89 -0.06 -19.71 4.25
N GLU A 90 -0.28 -19.67 2.94
CA GLU A 90 -1.07 -20.70 2.22
C GLU A 90 -0.28 -21.99 1.97
N ALA A 91 1.04 -21.88 1.73
CA ALA A 91 1.87 -23.02 1.33
C ALA A 91 2.47 -23.79 2.52
N ASP A 92 2.83 -23.11 3.61
CA ASP A 92 3.57 -23.66 4.75
C ASP A 92 3.14 -22.99 6.07
N THR A 93 1.85 -23.10 6.38
CA THR A 93 1.30 -22.46 7.59
C THR A 93 1.73 -23.21 8.86
N ASN A 94 1.99 -22.42 9.91
CA ASN A 94 2.23 -22.92 11.25
C ASN A 94 1.58 -21.97 12.28
N ASP A 95 1.62 -22.33 13.56
CA ASP A 95 0.96 -21.55 14.61
C ASP A 95 1.52 -20.12 14.71
N GLU A 96 2.83 -19.93 14.50
CA GLU A 96 3.49 -18.64 14.55
C GLU A 96 3.04 -17.74 13.38
N MET A 97 2.97 -18.30 12.18
CA MET A 97 2.47 -17.60 11.00
C MET A 97 0.99 -17.23 11.14
N SER A 98 0.19 -18.13 11.70
CA SER A 98 -1.22 -17.88 11.97
C SER A 98 -1.41 -16.74 12.97
N ALA A 99 -0.68 -16.76 14.09
CA ALA A 99 -0.72 -15.69 15.10
C ALA A 99 -0.27 -14.33 14.52
N LEU A 100 0.75 -14.32 13.66
CA LEU A 100 1.19 -13.11 12.98
C LEU A 100 0.13 -12.61 12.00
N SER A 101 -0.52 -13.50 11.26
CA SER A 101 -1.62 -13.14 10.35
C SER A 101 -2.78 -12.47 11.09
N GLU A 102 -3.18 -13.02 12.24
CA GLU A 102 -4.23 -12.43 13.09
C GLU A 102 -3.82 -11.05 13.63
N LYS A 103 -2.55 -10.85 13.94
CA LYS A 103 -2.01 -9.56 14.40
C LYS A 103 -1.96 -8.51 13.30
N ILE A 104 -1.57 -8.89 12.08
CA ILE A 104 -1.39 -7.98 10.94
C ILE A 104 -2.74 -7.60 10.30
N ALA A 105 -3.71 -8.50 10.27
CA ALA A 105 -4.98 -8.28 9.57
C ALA A 105 -5.70 -6.99 9.97
N PRO A 106 -5.90 -6.66 11.27
CA PRO A 106 -6.55 -5.41 11.66
C PRO A 106 -5.74 -4.18 11.26
N VAL A 107 -4.41 -4.23 11.32
CA VAL A 107 -3.53 -3.12 10.92
C VAL A 107 -3.66 -2.83 9.42
N LEU A 108 -3.70 -3.87 8.60
CA LEU A 108 -3.91 -3.73 7.15
C LEU A 108 -5.33 -3.23 6.82
N SER A 109 -6.34 -3.68 7.57
CA SER A 109 -7.72 -3.21 7.41
C SER A 109 -7.83 -1.72 7.72
N GLU A 110 -7.31 -1.30 8.86
CA GLU A 110 -7.29 0.12 9.26
C GLU A 110 -6.54 0.99 8.24
N HIS A 111 -5.40 0.52 7.75
CA HIS A 111 -4.65 1.22 6.73
C HIS A 111 -5.46 1.39 5.44
N ASN A 112 -6.11 0.33 4.98
CA ASN A 112 -6.98 0.38 3.80
C ASN A 112 -8.15 1.36 4.00
N ASP A 113 -8.80 1.32 5.16
CA ASP A 113 -9.88 2.25 5.50
C ASP A 113 -9.39 3.70 5.52
N ASN A 114 -8.19 3.97 6.05
CA ASN A 114 -7.60 5.30 6.08
C ASN A 114 -7.35 5.85 4.67
N ILE A 115 -7.03 5.01 3.69
CA ILE A 115 -6.90 5.43 2.29
C ILE A 115 -8.29 5.70 1.70
N TYR A 116 -9.21 4.75 1.75
CA TYR A 116 -10.49 4.85 1.06
C TYR A 116 -11.54 5.75 1.74
N LEU A 117 -11.32 6.14 3.00
CA LEU A 117 -12.11 7.16 3.70
C LEU A 117 -11.46 8.54 3.66
N ASN A 118 -10.29 8.69 3.03
CA ASN A 118 -9.62 9.98 2.88
C ASN A 118 -10.39 10.89 1.93
N GLN A 119 -11.04 11.90 2.50
CA GLN A 119 -11.89 12.83 1.74
C GLN A 119 -11.09 13.68 0.73
N ASP A 120 -9.86 14.07 1.08
CA ASP A 120 -9.08 14.94 0.20
C ASP A 120 -8.50 14.15 -0.98
N LEU A 121 -8.11 12.88 -0.77
CA LEU A 121 -7.78 11.97 -1.85
C LEU A 121 -9.00 11.71 -2.76
N TYR A 122 -10.17 11.46 -2.17
CA TYR A 122 -11.41 11.29 -2.92
C TYR A 122 -11.76 12.52 -3.78
N LYS A 123 -11.62 13.74 -3.23
CA LYS A 123 -11.85 14.98 -4.01
C LYS A 123 -10.99 15.04 -5.27
N ARG A 124 -9.73 14.61 -5.18
CA ARG A 124 -8.83 14.56 -6.34
C ARG A 124 -9.29 13.51 -7.36
N VAL A 125 -9.65 12.32 -6.91
CA VAL A 125 -10.18 11.25 -7.79
C VAL A 125 -11.49 11.69 -8.46
N ALA A 126 -12.41 12.29 -7.70
CA ALA A 126 -13.68 12.80 -8.19
C ALA A 126 -13.49 13.94 -9.23
N ALA A 127 -12.48 14.80 -9.02
CA ALA A 127 -12.15 15.86 -9.98
C ALA A 127 -11.68 15.29 -11.33
N VAL A 128 -10.86 14.23 -11.32
CA VAL A 128 -10.43 13.55 -12.57
C VAL A 128 -11.64 12.88 -13.24
N TRP A 129 -12.50 12.21 -12.46
CA TRP A 129 -13.74 11.63 -12.98
C TRP A 129 -14.63 12.67 -13.65
N GLN A 130 -14.83 13.82 -13.00
CA GLN A 130 -15.65 14.90 -13.55
C GLN A 130 -15.05 15.46 -14.84
N GLN A 131 -13.73 15.64 -14.92
CA GLN A 131 -13.07 16.12 -16.15
C GLN A 131 -13.32 15.18 -17.33
N GLU A 132 -13.32 13.87 -17.12
CA GLU A 132 -13.64 12.90 -18.16
C GLU A 132 -15.12 12.99 -18.58
N GLN A 133 -16.05 13.05 -17.63
CA GLN A 133 -17.49 13.17 -17.92
C GLN A 133 -17.83 14.45 -18.69
N GLU A 134 -17.11 15.52 -18.44
CA GLU A 134 -17.25 16.81 -19.13
C GLU A 134 -16.49 16.87 -20.49
N GLY A 135 -15.81 15.79 -20.86
CA GLY A 135 -15.01 15.71 -22.08
C GLY A 135 -13.76 16.61 -22.09
N LYS A 136 -13.32 17.06 -20.90
CA LYS A 136 -12.10 17.87 -20.76
C LYS A 136 -10.82 17.06 -20.91
N ILE A 137 -10.89 15.76 -20.64
CA ILE A 137 -9.81 14.79 -20.86
C ILE A 137 -10.38 13.60 -21.64
N THR A 138 -9.52 12.97 -22.42
CA THR A 138 -9.86 11.74 -23.15
C THR A 138 -8.95 10.63 -22.64
N LEU A 139 -9.54 9.56 -22.14
CA LEU A 139 -8.83 8.39 -21.61
C LEU A 139 -8.98 7.18 -22.54
N THR A 140 -7.99 6.30 -22.55
CA THR A 140 -8.14 5.00 -23.19
C THR A 140 -9.12 4.12 -22.41
N THR A 141 -9.56 3.02 -22.99
CA THR A 141 -10.47 2.09 -22.33
C THR A 141 -9.89 1.57 -21.00
N GLU A 142 -8.60 1.28 -20.96
CA GLU A 142 -7.88 0.81 -19.76
C GLU A 142 -7.80 1.89 -18.70
N GLN A 143 -7.46 3.11 -19.10
CA GLN A 143 -7.39 4.27 -18.21
C GLN A 143 -8.76 4.60 -17.61
N HIS A 144 -9.82 4.58 -18.43
CA HIS A 144 -11.19 4.75 -17.95
C HIS A 144 -11.57 3.68 -16.92
N ARG A 145 -11.26 2.40 -17.18
CA ARG A 145 -11.53 1.30 -16.24
C ARG A 145 -10.79 1.48 -14.92
N LEU A 146 -9.55 1.93 -14.96
CA LEU A 146 -8.76 2.21 -13.76
C LEU A 146 -9.40 3.32 -12.93
N LEU A 147 -9.74 4.45 -13.56
CA LEU A 147 -10.41 5.58 -12.93
C LEU A 147 -11.77 5.16 -12.33
N ASP A 148 -12.60 4.44 -13.09
CA ASP A 148 -13.92 3.95 -12.66
C ASP A 148 -13.80 3.03 -11.43
N ARG A 149 -12.80 2.14 -11.42
CA ARG A 149 -12.53 1.25 -10.28
C ARG A 149 -12.24 2.04 -9.01
N TYR A 150 -11.34 3.02 -9.06
CA TYR A 150 -11.01 3.85 -7.90
C TYR A 150 -12.19 4.71 -7.47
N HIS A 151 -12.83 5.41 -8.40
CA HIS A 151 -13.98 6.26 -8.09
C HIS A 151 -15.10 5.47 -7.38
N LYS A 152 -15.44 4.28 -7.89
CA LYS A 152 -16.43 3.38 -7.27
C LYS A 152 -15.97 2.86 -5.91
N ALA A 153 -14.69 2.53 -5.75
CA ALA A 153 -14.15 2.06 -4.47
C ALA A 153 -14.30 3.12 -3.38
N PHE A 154 -13.94 4.37 -3.66
CA PHE A 154 -14.12 5.48 -2.72
C PHE A 154 -15.59 5.73 -2.37
N ILE A 155 -16.50 5.70 -3.35
CA ILE A 155 -17.94 5.85 -3.10
C ILE A 155 -18.46 4.73 -2.20
N ARG A 156 -18.12 3.48 -2.48
CA ARG A 156 -18.57 2.32 -1.70
C ARG A 156 -18.04 2.33 -0.27
N SER A 157 -16.82 2.84 -0.06
CA SER A 157 -16.25 3.01 1.28
C SER A 157 -16.83 4.20 2.03
N GLY A 158 -17.61 5.05 1.38
CA GLY A 158 -18.27 6.18 2.02
C GLY A 158 -17.41 7.46 2.08
N ALA A 159 -16.38 7.60 1.25
CA ALA A 159 -15.54 8.81 1.21
C ALA A 159 -16.34 10.09 0.95
N GLY A 160 -17.43 10.00 0.18
CA GLY A 160 -18.32 11.11 -0.09
C GLY A 160 -19.29 11.48 1.05
N LEU A 161 -19.31 10.72 2.15
CA LEU A 161 -20.17 10.99 3.30
C LEU A 161 -19.52 12.01 4.24
N ASP A 162 -20.37 12.72 5.01
CA ASP A 162 -19.87 13.55 6.11
C ASP A 162 -19.20 12.71 7.21
N THR A 163 -18.30 13.33 7.98
CA THR A 163 -17.49 12.66 9.00
C THR A 163 -18.33 11.91 10.04
N GLY A 164 -19.53 12.41 10.36
CA GLY A 164 -20.44 11.76 11.32
C GLY A 164 -21.00 10.45 10.78
N LYS A 165 -21.26 10.37 9.48
CA LYS A 165 -21.72 9.14 8.82
C LYS A 165 -20.57 8.16 8.59
N GLN A 166 -19.37 8.65 8.26
CA GLN A 166 -18.18 7.81 8.13
C GLN A 166 -17.85 7.10 9.44
N ASN A 167 -17.92 7.79 10.58
CA ASN A 167 -17.67 7.20 11.90
C ASN A 167 -18.64 6.08 12.29
N ARG A 168 -19.78 5.95 11.62
CA ARG A 168 -20.75 4.85 11.83
C ARG A 168 -20.43 3.62 10.95
N LEU A 169 -19.54 3.76 9.95
CA LEU A 169 -19.13 2.70 9.06
C LEU A 169 -17.87 1.97 9.55
N ARG A 170 -17.10 2.61 10.45
CA ARG A 170 -15.94 2.04 11.15
C ARG A 170 -16.39 1.23 12.37
#